data_25f7cb35664ea674a3aa185cbddb8c8d
#
_entry.id   25f7cb35664ea674a3aa185cbddb8c8d
#
_cell.length_a   1.000
_cell.length_b   1.000
_cell.length_c   1.000
_cell.angle_alpha   90.00
_cell.angle_beta   90.00
_cell.angle_gamma   90.00
#
_symmetry.space_group_name_H-M   'P 1'
#
loop_
_entity.id
_entity.type
_entity.pdbx_description
1 polymer ?
#
loop_
_entity_poly.entity_id
_entity_poly.type
_entity_poly.pdbx_seq_one_letter_code
_entity_poly.pdbx_strand_id
1 'polypeptide(L)'
;MKKVILLLLSACSIFACTHTPKWELVWEDNFDGAEPDTSVWSRIPRGKPDWQNTQSFDDRCYEMRNGLLILKGIVNDNTEADAAQYLTGGLWTKDKRAFHGGRIEVRARLHGAKGAWPAIWTLPYETDKYSWPMGGEVDIMERLNHDSIVYQTVH
;
A
#
# COMPACT_ATOMS: atom_id res chain seq x y z
N MET A 1 17.75 56.02 -52.84
CA MET A 1 16.60 55.12 -52.62
C MET A 1 16.98 54.13 -51.51
N LYS A 2 16.48 54.31 -50.31
CA LYS A 2 16.79 53.46 -49.15
C LYS A 2 15.71 52.38 -49.06
N LYS A 3 16.11 51.10 -49.15
CA LYS A 3 15.21 49.98 -48.99
C LYS A 3 15.07 49.68 -47.46
N VAL A 4 13.86 49.85 -46.93
CA VAL A 4 13.51 49.46 -45.56
C VAL A 4 13.10 48.00 -45.61
N ILE A 5 13.89 47.13 -44.95
CA ILE A 5 13.54 45.72 -44.76
C ILE A 5 12.74 45.62 -43.46
N LEU A 6 11.46 45.33 -43.58
CA LEU A 6 10.56 45.08 -42.46
C LEU A 6 10.72 43.63 -41.99
N LEU A 7 11.37 43.42 -40.84
CA LEU A 7 11.46 42.09 -40.20
C LEU A 7 10.17 41.87 -39.41
N LEU A 8 9.32 40.99 -39.92
CA LEU A 8 8.17 40.46 -39.17
C LEU A 8 8.68 39.38 -38.19
N LEU A 9 8.85 39.72 -36.94
CA LEU A 9 9.01 38.75 -35.86
C LEU A 9 7.64 38.10 -35.58
N SER A 10 7.44 36.89 -36.10
CA SER A 10 6.31 36.05 -35.70
C SER A 10 6.59 35.47 -34.30
N ALA A 11 5.98 36.10 -33.29
CA ALA A 11 5.97 35.54 -31.94
C ALA A 11 5.02 34.33 -31.90
N CYS A 12 5.55 33.13 -32.13
CA CYS A 12 4.86 31.88 -31.82
C CYS A 12 4.75 31.77 -30.29
N SER A 13 3.64 32.20 -29.75
CA SER A 13 3.27 31.91 -28.36
C SER A 13 3.00 30.43 -28.23
N ILE A 14 3.99 29.66 -27.76
CA ILE A 14 3.81 28.27 -27.37
C ILE A 14 2.98 28.30 -26.10
N PHE A 15 1.66 28.20 -26.22
CA PHE A 15 0.80 27.85 -25.12
C PHE A 15 1.09 26.37 -24.76
N ALA A 16 2.07 26.16 -23.90
CA ALA A 16 2.21 24.89 -23.21
C ALA A 16 0.98 24.72 -22.33
N CYS A 17 0.02 23.98 -22.83
CA CYS A 17 -1.13 23.55 -22.03
C CYS A 17 -0.58 22.60 -20.94
N THR A 18 -0.22 23.13 -19.78
CA THR A 18 0.09 22.33 -18.60
C THR A 18 -1.22 21.74 -18.10
N HIS A 19 -1.61 20.62 -18.71
CA HIS A 19 -2.75 19.87 -18.22
C HIS A 19 -2.28 19.17 -16.95
N THR A 20 -2.43 19.84 -15.81
CA THR A 20 -2.24 19.19 -14.51
C THR A 20 -3.40 18.20 -14.36
N PRO A 21 -3.15 16.90 -14.29
CA PRO A 21 -4.22 15.94 -14.12
C PRO A 21 -4.98 16.28 -12.83
N LYS A 22 -6.28 16.52 -12.97
CA LYS A 22 -7.15 16.78 -11.83
C LYS A 22 -7.47 15.42 -11.21
N TRP A 23 -6.88 15.13 -10.06
CA TRP A 23 -7.20 13.93 -9.30
C TRP A 23 -8.57 14.08 -8.65
N GLU A 24 -9.36 13.03 -8.70
CA GLU A 24 -10.63 12.90 -7.99
C GLU A 24 -10.48 11.82 -6.92
N LEU A 25 -10.90 12.13 -5.68
CA LEU A 25 -10.91 11.16 -4.60
C LEU A 25 -12.00 10.13 -4.85
N VAL A 26 -11.62 8.88 -5.05
CA VAL A 26 -12.54 7.78 -5.30
C VAL A 26 -12.81 6.93 -4.07
N TRP A 27 -11.92 6.98 -3.10
CA TRP A 27 -12.04 6.27 -1.83
C TRP A 27 -11.01 6.74 -0.82
N GLU A 28 -11.37 6.75 0.44
CA GLU A 28 -10.49 6.96 1.58
C GLU A 28 -10.95 6.12 2.77
N ASP A 29 -10.01 5.81 3.67
CA ASP A 29 -10.29 5.28 5.00
C ASP A 29 -9.39 6.00 5.99
N ASN A 30 -10.02 6.70 6.92
CA ASN A 30 -9.34 7.45 7.98
C ASN A 30 -9.25 6.68 9.28
N PHE A 31 -9.75 5.43 9.29
CA PHE A 31 -9.74 4.55 10.45
C PHE A 31 -10.33 5.17 11.72
N ASP A 32 -11.43 5.93 11.56
CA ASP A 32 -12.10 6.64 12.66
C ASP A 32 -13.02 5.73 13.51
N GLY A 33 -13.28 4.50 13.03
CA GLY A 33 -14.10 3.50 13.73
C GLY A 33 -13.39 2.88 14.93
N ALA A 34 -14.12 2.06 15.68
CA ALA A 34 -13.55 1.23 16.74
C ALA A 34 -12.83 -0.01 16.19
N GLU A 35 -13.24 -0.47 14.99
CA GLU A 35 -12.68 -1.60 14.28
C GLU A 35 -12.60 -1.27 12.78
N PRO A 36 -11.75 -1.98 11.99
CA PRO A 36 -11.71 -1.82 10.55
C PRO A 36 -13.06 -2.12 9.92
N ASP A 37 -13.46 -1.33 8.93
CA ASP A 37 -14.69 -1.58 8.17
C ASP A 37 -14.63 -2.94 7.47
N THR A 38 -15.40 -3.89 7.98
CA THR A 38 -15.43 -5.26 7.46
C THR A 38 -16.09 -5.38 6.08
N SER A 39 -16.74 -4.33 5.57
CA SER A 39 -17.21 -4.30 4.19
C SER A 39 -16.07 -4.09 3.18
N VAL A 40 -14.95 -3.54 3.63
CA VAL A 40 -13.75 -3.25 2.83
C VAL A 40 -12.57 -4.14 3.23
N TRP A 41 -12.34 -4.31 4.53
CA TRP A 41 -11.18 -4.99 5.04
C TRP A 41 -11.47 -6.40 5.55
N SER A 42 -10.54 -7.29 5.33
CA SER A 42 -10.45 -8.59 6.00
C SER A 42 -9.09 -8.78 6.63
N ARG A 43 -9.01 -9.47 7.74
CA ARG A 43 -7.74 -9.92 8.28
C ARG A 43 -7.13 -10.96 7.35
N ILE A 44 -5.83 -10.89 7.16
CA ILE A 44 -5.10 -11.85 6.33
C ILE A 44 -5.00 -13.18 7.08
N PRO A 45 -5.45 -14.30 6.50
CA PRO A 45 -5.28 -15.60 7.12
C PRO A 45 -3.82 -16.03 7.07
N ARG A 46 -3.42 -16.93 7.96
CA ARG A 46 -2.12 -17.59 7.91
C ARG A 46 -1.97 -18.39 6.61
N GLY A 47 -0.77 -18.35 6.05
CA GLY A 47 -0.41 -19.07 4.84
C GLY A 47 1.02 -19.61 4.87
N LYS A 48 1.43 -20.23 3.77
CA LYS A 48 2.78 -20.84 3.64
C LYS A 48 3.89 -19.85 3.30
N PRO A 49 3.66 -18.80 2.49
CA PRO A 49 4.69 -17.82 2.16
C PRO A 49 5.24 -17.12 3.41
N ASP A 50 6.49 -16.68 3.37
CA ASP A 50 7.17 -16.04 4.51
C ASP A 50 6.41 -14.83 5.04
N TRP A 51 5.86 -13.99 4.14
CA TRP A 51 5.07 -12.82 4.51
C TRP A 51 3.74 -13.17 5.22
N GLN A 52 3.27 -14.41 5.09
CA GLN A 52 1.97 -14.86 5.58
C GLN A 52 2.07 -15.87 6.74
N ASN A 53 3.25 -16.43 6.98
CA ASN A 53 3.41 -17.55 7.91
C ASN A 53 3.26 -17.18 9.40
N THR A 54 3.29 -15.90 9.73
CA THR A 54 3.03 -15.36 11.08
C THR A 54 1.71 -14.62 11.20
N GLN A 55 0.95 -14.47 10.11
CA GLN A 55 -0.35 -13.78 10.15
C GLN A 55 -1.30 -14.48 11.12
N SER A 56 -2.04 -13.67 11.88
CA SER A 56 -2.92 -14.17 12.94
C SER A 56 -4.22 -13.37 13.02
N PHE A 57 -5.27 -14.01 13.45
CA PHE A 57 -6.54 -13.38 13.82
C PHE A 57 -6.60 -12.95 15.29
N ASP A 58 -5.49 -13.06 16.02
CA ASP A 58 -5.41 -12.60 17.41
C ASP A 58 -5.66 -11.09 17.48
N ASP A 59 -6.66 -10.68 18.26
CA ASP A 59 -7.07 -9.27 18.39
C ASP A 59 -5.94 -8.38 18.90
N ARG A 60 -4.98 -8.92 19.65
CA ARG A 60 -3.80 -8.19 20.13
C ARG A 60 -2.92 -7.65 19.00
N CYS A 61 -3.01 -8.24 17.79
CA CYS A 61 -2.29 -7.80 16.60
C CYS A 61 -2.93 -6.59 15.91
N TYR A 62 -4.12 -6.17 16.33
CA TYR A 62 -4.90 -5.11 15.71
C TYR A 62 -5.36 -4.10 16.75
N GLU A 63 -5.23 -2.82 16.43
CA GLU A 63 -5.75 -1.75 17.28
C GLU A 63 -6.22 -0.58 16.42
N MET A 64 -7.40 -0.06 16.76
CA MET A 64 -7.92 1.18 16.20
C MET A 64 -7.88 2.25 17.27
N ARG A 65 -7.18 3.36 17.02
CA ARG A 65 -7.04 4.43 17.99
C ARG A 65 -6.73 5.77 17.36
N ASN A 66 -7.54 6.77 17.67
CA ASN A 66 -7.32 8.16 17.25
C ASN A 66 -7.15 8.32 15.73
N GLY A 67 -7.99 7.68 14.92
CA GLY A 67 -7.89 7.72 13.46
C GLY A 67 -6.65 6.98 12.93
N LEU A 68 -6.21 5.94 13.62
CA LEU A 68 -5.08 5.12 13.21
C LEU A 68 -5.45 3.64 13.27
N LEU A 69 -5.14 2.92 12.22
CA LEU A 69 -5.00 1.48 12.25
C LEU A 69 -3.57 1.14 12.70
N ILE A 70 -3.43 0.33 13.74
CA ILE A 70 -2.16 -0.12 14.27
C ILE A 70 -2.08 -1.63 14.10
N LEU A 71 -1.24 -2.08 13.16
CA LEU A 71 -0.91 -3.48 12.98
C LEU A 71 0.35 -3.80 13.79
N LYS A 72 0.30 -4.89 14.56
CA LYS A 72 1.34 -5.26 15.51
C LYS A 72 1.94 -6.62 15.18
N GLY A 73 3.24 -6.76 15.42
CA GLY A 73 3.90 -8.04 15.61
C GLY A 73 4.13 -8.26 17.11
N ILE A 74 3.71 -9.40 17.61
CA ILE A 74 3.85 -9.78 19.04
C ILE A 74 4.55 -11.13 19.18
N VAL A 75 5.18 -11.35 20.32
CA VAL A 75 5.64 -12.67 20.70
C VAL A 75 4.42 -13.54 21.03
N ASN A 76 4.37 -14.74 20.50
CA ASN A 76 3.32 -15.69 20.82
C ASN A 76 3.59 -16.30 22.20
N ASP A 77 2.67 -16.12 23.12
CA ASP A 77 2.72 -16.64 24.50
C ASP A 77 1.99 -17.98 24.67
N ASN A 78 1.44 -18.53 23.58
CA ASN A 78 0.74 -19.82 23.55
C ASN A 78 1.16 -20.67 22.37
N THR A 79 2.43 -21.08 22.34
CA THR A 79 3.01 -21.89 21.28
C THR A 79 2.51 -23.35 21.25
N GLU A 80 1.79 -23.79 22.27
CA GLU A 80 1.12 -25.10 22.28
C GLU A 80 -0.11 -25.09 21.36
N ALA A 81 -0.86 -23.98 21.36
CA ALA A 81 -2.04 -23.82 20.51
C ALA A 81 -1.67 -23.36 19.09
N ASP A 82 -0.59 -22.61 18.93
CA ASP A 82 -0.10 -22.08 17.66
C ASP A 82 1.43 -22.11 17.64
N ALA A 83 2.02 -22.98 16.83
CA ALA A 83 3.46 -23.22 16.79
C ALA A 83 4.29 -22.01 16.30
N ALA A 84 3.68 -20.95 15.77
CA ALA A 84 4.40 -19.75 15.36
C ALA A 84 4.98 -19.02 16.58
N GLN A 85 6.26 -18.63 16.53
CA GLN A 85 6.90 -17.88 17.61
C GLN A 85 6.43 -16.43 17.68
N TYR A 86 5.96 -15.89 16.58
CA TYR A 86 5.45 -14.52 16.47
C TYR A 86 4.09 -14.53 15.80
N LEU A 87 3.23 -13.59 16.19
CA LEU A 87 1.95 -13.35 15.56
C LEU A 87 1.96 -11.94 14.98
N THR A 88 1.47 -11.75 13.76
CA THR A 88 1.43 -10.46 13.08
C THR A 88 0.05 -10.14 12.58
N GLY A 89 -0.33 -8.85 12.61
CA GLY A 89 -1.57 -8.34 12.02
C GLY A 89 -1.35 -7.90 10.57
N GLY A 90 -2.31 -8.23 9.72
CA GLY A 90 -2.38 -7.74 8.35
C GLY A 90 -3.82 -7.64 7.87
N LEU A 91 -4.11 -6.63 7.06
CA LEU A 91 -5.41 -6.42 6.44
C LEU A 91 -5.27 -6.37 4.92
N TRP A 92 -6.29 -6.85 4.23
CA TRP A 92 -6.41 -6.75 2.78
C TRP A 92 -7.84 -6.46 2.34
N THR A 93 -7.98 -5.99 1.11
CA THR A 93 -9.29 -5.73 0.48
C THR A 93 -9.72 -6.86 -0.45
N LYS A 94 -9.09 -8.04 -0.35
CA LYS A 94 -9.37 -9.20 -1.19
C LYS A 94 -10.87 -9.50 -1.23
N ASP A 95 -11.41 -9.72 -2.43
CA ASP A 95 -12.82 -10.02 -2.72
C ASP A 95 -13.84 -8.94 -2.27
N LYS A 96 -13.36 -7.77 -1.89
CA LYS A 96 -14.20 -6.67 -1.41
C LYS A 96 -14.01 -5.39 -2.21
N ARG A 97 -12.78 -4.94 -2.40
CA ARG A 97 -12.49 -3.72 -3.13
C ARG A 97 -11.22 -3.87 -3.97
N ALA A 98 -11.32 -3.46 -5.24
CA ALA A 98 -10.21 -3.38 -6.16
C ALA A 98 -10.03 -1.94 -6.65
N PHE A 99 -8.81 -1.63 -7.08
CA PHE A 99 -8.44 -0.35 -7.68
C PHE A 99 -7.85 -0.60 -9.06
N HIS A 100 -8.15 0.28 -10.02
CA HIS A 100 -7.64 0.18 -11.37
C HIS A 100 -7.00 1.50 -11.78
N GLY A 101 -5.66 1.53 -11.74
CA GLY A 101 -4.90 2.74 -12.02
C GLY A 101 -5.11 3.83 -10.96
N GLY A 102 -4.46 4.96 -11.16
CA GLY A 102 -4.67 6.11 -10.30
C GLY A 102 -3.50 6.39 -9.35
N ARG A 103 -3.77 7.12 -8.30
CA ARG A 103 -2.83 7.54 -7.28
C ARG A 103 -3.26 6.98 -5.92
N ILE A 104 -2.36 6.31 -5.24
CA ILE A 104 -2.56 5.80 -3.88
C ILE A 104 -1.68 6.63 -2.94
N GLU A 105 -2.29 7.19 -1.91
CA GLU A 105 -1.58 7.93 -0.87
C GLU A 105 -1.83 7.27 0.48
N VAL A 106 -0.75 6.94 1.18
CA VAL A 106 -0.84 6.33 2.51
C VAL A 106 0.04 7.11 3.49
N ARG A 107 -0.56 7.58 4.58
CA ARG A 107 0.19 8.14 5.71
C ARG A 107 0.48 7.03 6.70
N ALA A 108 1.73 6.62 6.80
CA ALA A 108 2.15 5.53 7.66
C ALA A 108 3.32 5.90 8.56
N ARG A 109 3.40 5.22 9.70
CA ARG A 109 4.57 5.21 10.58
C ARG A 109 5.05 3.76 10.70
N LEU A 110 6.30 3.54 10.34
CA LEU A 110 6.92 2.21 10.34
C LEU A 110 7.85 2.09 11.54
N HIS A 111 7.69 1.01 12.29
CA HIS A 111 8.63 0.64 13.32
C HIS A 111 9.63 -0.37 12.76
N GLY A 112 10.92 -0.19 13.08
CA GLY A 112 11.96 -1.15 12.76
C GLY A 112 12.20 -2.09 13.94
N ALA A 113 12.36 -3.37 13.64
CA ALA A 113 12.83 -4.38 14.58
C ALA A 113 13.53 -5.47 13.77
N LYS A 114 14.40 -6.25 14.39
CA LYS A 114 15.01 -7.41 13.73
C LYS A 114 13.89 -8.39 13.33
N GLY A 115 13.83 -8.75 12.05
CA GLY A 115 12.79 -9.60 11.46
C GLY A 115 11.48 -8.89 11.12
N ALA A 116 11.34 -7.58 11.40
CA ALA A 116 10.16 -6.83 10.99
C ALA A 116 10.19 -6.56 9.48
N TRP A 117 9.02 -6.70 8.85
CA TRP A 117 8.82 -6.47 7.42
C TRP A 117 7.44 -5.82 7.18
N PRO A 118 7.23 -4.57 7.62
CA PRO A 118 6.01 -3.86 7.29
C PRO A 118 5.98 -3.51 5.80
N ALA A 119 4.83 -3.76 5.16
CA ALA A 119 4.64 -3.55 3.74
C ALA A 119 3.26 -2.95 3.44
N ILE A 120 3.19 -2.16 2.36
CA ILE A 120 1.97 -1.69 1.71
C ILE A 120 2.12 -2.03 0.24
N TRP A 121 1.26 -2.89 -0.27
CA TRP A 121 1.45 -3.52 -1.57
C TRP A 121 0.13 -3.94 -2.20
N THR A 122 0.16 -4.36 -3.44
CA THR A 122 -1.03 -4.77 -4.19
C THR A 122 -0.78 -6.08 -4.93
N LEU A 123 -1.83 -6.88 -5.01
CA LEU A 123 -1.92 -8.09 -5.84
C LEU A 123 -3.05 -7.95 -6.86
N PRO A 124 -3.08 -8.77 -7.93
CA PRO A 124 -4.21 -8.84 -8.83
C PRO A 124 -5.51 -9.10 -8.08
N TYR A 125 -6.61 -8.50 -8.50
CA TYR A 125 -7.91 -8.76 -7.87
C TYR A 125 -8.34 -10.23 -8.04
N GLU A 126 -8.13 -10.81 -9.22
CA GLU A 126 -8.44 -12.21 -9.54
C GLU A 126 -7.22 -13.11 -9.28
N THR A 127 -6.79 -13.24 -8.02
CA THR A 127 -5.60 -14.03 -7.65
C THR A 127 -5.72 -15.50 -7.98
N ASP A 128 -6.93 -16.05 -8.04
CA ASP A 128 -7.18 -17.45 -8.40
C ASP A 128 -6.95 -17.70 -9.90
N LYS A 129 -7.10 -16.68 -10.72
CA LYS A 129 -6.87 -16.74 -12.17
C LYS A 129 -5.45 -16.39 -12.55
N TYR A 130 -4.85 -15.46 -11.83
CA TYR A 130 -3.52 -14.95 -12.10
C TYR A 130 -2.61 -15.24 -10.90
N SER A 131 -1.96 -16.41 -10.93
CA SER A 131 -1.00 -16.79 -9.88
C SER A 131 0.25 -15.90 -9.96
N TRP A 132 0.86 -15.68 -8.81
CA TRP A 132 2.16 -15.01 -8.75
C TRP A 132 3.27 -15.79 -9.50
N PRO A 133 4.17 -15.13 -10.24
CA PRO A 133 4.23 -13.69 -10.49
C PRO A 133 3.42 -13.21 -11.72
N MET A 134 2.75 -14.09 -12.44
CA MET A 134 2.08 -13.80 -13.72
C MET A 134 0.99 -12.73 -13.62
N GLY A 135 0.38 -12.58 -12.46
CA GLY A 135 -0.63 -11.54 -12.22
C GLY A 135 -0.04 -10.17 -11.88
N GLY A 136 1.26 -10.13 -11.63
CA GLY A 136 1.96 -8.93 -11.16
C GLY A 136 1.77 -8.67 -9.66
N GLU A 137 2.68 -7.89 -9.10
CA GLU A 137 2.65 -7.36 -7.74
C GLU A 137 3.29 -5.99 -7.75
N VAL A 138 2.76 -5.05 -7.00
CA VAL A 138 3.36 -3.73 -6.84
C VAL A 138 3.51 -3.44 -5.36
N ASP A 139 4.76 -3.37 -4.91
CA ASP A 139 5.11 -2.97 -3.56
C ASP A 139 5.25 -1.46 -3.52
N ILE A 140 4.23 -0.81 -2.98
CA ILE A 140 4.20 0.64 -2.82
C ILE A 140 5.24 1.05 -1.79
N MET A 141 5.41 0.24 -0.75
CA MET A 141 6.39 0.46 0.30
C MET A 141 6.65 -0.84 1.06
N GLU A 142 7.92 -1.18 1.19
CA GLU A 142 8.40 -2.21 2.09
C GLU A 142 9.55 -1.67 2.94
N ARG A 143 9.66 -2.11 4.18
CA ARG A 143 10.81 -1.83 5.02
C ARG A 143 11.27 -3.08 5.73
N LEU A 144 12.57 -3.38 5.64
CA LEU A 144 13.15 -4.57 6.24
C LEU A 144 13.95 -4.21 7.50
N ASN A 145 13.68 -4.91 8.59
CA ASN A 145 14.43 -4.78 9.84
C ASN A 145 14.54 -3.33 10.35
N HIS A 146 15.75 -2.82 10.44
CA HIS A 146 16.10 -1.46 10.86
C HIS A 146 16.54 -0.55 9.71
N ASP A 147 16.28 -0.94 8.46
CA ASP A 147 16.73 -0.19 7.31
C ASP A 147 16.25 1.27 7.35
N SER A 148 17.12 2.19 6.97
CA SER A 148 16.80 3.61 6.89
C SER A 148 16.12 4.01 5.60
N ILE A 149 15.94 3.08 4.69
CA ILE A 149 15.28 3.24 3.39
C ILE A 149 14.00 2.40 3.34
N VAL A 150 13.16 2.69 2.36
CA VAL A 150 12.05 1.85 1.94
C VAL A 150 12.31 1.34 0.53
N TYR A 151 11.80 0.16 0.25
CA TYR A 151 11.88 -0.49 -1.05
C TYR A 151 10.56 -0.29 -1.78
N GLN A 152 10.64 -0.12 -3.09
CA GLN A 152 9.52 -0.11 -4.02
C GLN A 152 9.85 -1.07 -5.14
N THR A 153 8.98 -2.05 -5.36
CA THR A 153 9.25 -3.14 -6.30
C THR A 153 8.03 -3.38 -7.19
N VAL A 154 8.28 -3.84 -8.40
CA VAL A 154 7.26 -4.36 -9.32
C VAL A 154 7.72 -5.75 -9.76
N HIS A 155 6.88 -6.75 -9.56
CA HIS A 155 7.10 -8.14 -9.97
C HIS A 155 6.29 -8.51 -11.19
#